data_c9143200624508bc95809614ba7fabe2
#
_entry.id   c9143200624508bc95809614ba7fabe2
#
_cell.length_a   1.000
_cell.length_b   1.000
_cell.length_c   1.000
_cell.angle_alpha   90.00
_cell.angle_beta   90.00
_cell.angle_gamma   90.00
#
_symmetry.space_group_name_H-M   'P 1'
#
loop_
_entity.id
_entity.type
_entity.pdbx_description
1 polymer ?
#
loop_
_entity_poly.entity_id
_entity_poly.type
_entity_poly.pdbx_seq_one_letter_code
_entity_poly.pdbx_strand_id
1 'polypeptide(L)'
;MSTTATTTMNGSVRKVLGGPALADLRHAWGLLHVIAFIAASDLRARYRRSVLGPFWMTLGTAAGTLGLGLVWSELLRMERASFVPSLTCGLILWQLLSGCILESTTTYWRQAALIRNISMPLSMPPIQMVLKHLINFAHNLPVLLAVVLMFDVPVTRTTLLALPCLLLVAANLLWLALLLSMLGARFRDLEYVLGAAMPLLMFLSPVFYRPDYLPFSAEFIWFNPFSHLIELMRYPLLGAAPPGFVVLTNALLCLGGWILTLWLFNAKRNRIAYWL
;
A
#
# COMPACT_ATOMS: atom_id res chain seq x y z
N MET A 1 15.96 35.68 -21.43
CA MET A 1 14.88 34.67 -21.61
C MET A 1 14.71 33.68 -20.44
N SER A 2 15.33 33.92 -19.27
CA SER A 2 15.36 32.98 -18.15
C SER A 2 14.34 33.28 -17.02
N THR A 3 13.73 34.45 -17.01
CA THR A 3 12.86 34.91 -15.89
C THR A 3 11.38 34.50 -16.01
N THR A 4 10.91 34.16 -17.19
CA THR A 4 9.51 33.81 -17.44
C THR A 4 9.18 32.34 -17.08
N ALA A 5 10.15 31.43 -17.16
CA ALA A 5 9.94 30.03 -16.84
C ALA A 5 9.82 29.77 -15.33
N THR A 6 10.57 30.48 -14.51
CA THR A 6 10.53 30.35 -13.03
C THR A 6 9.25 30.93 -12.44
N THR A 7 8.66 31.97 -13.02
CA THR A 7 7.40 32.58 -12.55
C THR A 7 6.20 31.70 -12.87
N THR A 8 6.20 31.00 -14.00
CA THR A 8 5.11 30.08 -14.39
C THR A 8 5.11 28.77 -13.57
N MET A 9 6.30 28.24 -13.24
CA MET A 9 6.41 27.07 -12.36
C MET A 9 5.93 27.38 -10.94
N ASN A 10 6.27 28.53 -10.39
CA ASN A 10 5.86 28.95 -9.04
C ASN A 10 4.34 29.19 -8.95
N GLY A 11 3.71 29.70 -9.99
CA GLY A 11 2.25 29.91 -10.09
C GLY A 11 1.48 28.58 -10.21
N SER A 12 2.01 27.61 -10.94
CA SER A 12 1.41 26.27 -11.07
C SER A 12 1.52 25.44 -9.80
N VAL A 13 2.68 25.46 -9.15
CA VAL A 13 2.90 24.77 -7.86
C VAL A 13 2.02 25.39 -6.76
N ARG A 14 1.89 26.71 -6.73
CA ARG A 14 1.01 27.42 -5.77
C ARG A 14 -0.48 27.11 -5.99
N LYS A 15 -0.93 26.92 -7.25
CA LYS A 15 -2.28 26.45 -7.58
C LYS A 15 -2.52 24.99 -7.18
N VAL A 16 -1.51 24.13 -7.28
CA VAL A 16 -1.60 22.72 -6.83
C VAL A 16 -1.64 22.64 -5.30
N LEU A 17 -0.79 23.40 -4.61
CA LEU A 17 -0.68 23.37 -3.15
C LEU A 17 -1.76 24.20 -2.42
N GLY A 18 -2.44 25.12 -3.09
CA GLY A 18 -3.53 25.94 -2.51
C GLY A 18 -4.93 25.62 -3.05
N GLY A 19 -5.05 24.58 -3.89
CA GLY A 19 -6.28 24.27 -4.61
C GLY A 19 -7.32 23.48 -3.79
N PRO A 20 -8.54 23.30 -4.38
CA PRO A 20 -9.63 22.60 -3.72
C PRO A 20 -9.34 21.14 -3.35
N ALA A 21 -8.33 20.50 -3.98
CA ALA A 21 -7.89 19.16 -3.61
C ALA A 21 -7.26 19.13 -2.21
N LEU A 22 -6.41 20.10 -1.88
CA LEU A 22 -5.79 20.16 -0.57
C LEU A 22 -6.80 20.54 0.53
N ALA A 23 -7.79 21.38 0.20
CA ALA A 23 -8.90 21.69 1.10
C ALA A 23 -9.74 20.44 1.41
N ASP A 24 -10.01 19.59 0.39
CA ASP A 24 -10.70 18.31 0.53
C ASP A 24 -9.91 17.35 1.45
N LEU A 25 -8.60 17.19 1.20
CA LEU A 25 -7.73 16.37 2.04
C LEU A 25 -7.67 16.86 3.49
N ARG A 26 -7.56 18.19 3.71
CA ARG A 26 -7.57 18.77 5.05
C ARG A 26 -8.88 18.51 5.78
N HIS A 27 -10.00 18.63 5.06
CA HIS A 27 -11.32 18.32 5.62
C HIS A 27 -11.43 16.82 5.97
N ALA A 28 -11.00 15.93 5.08
CA ALA A 28 -10.94 14.50 5.37
C ALA A 28 -10.04 14.19 6.58
N TRP A 29 -8.88 14.87 6.69
CA TRP A 29 -7.98 14.71 7.83
C TRP A 29 -8.61 15.13 9.15
N GLY A 30 -9.40 16.21 9.16
CA GLY A 30 -10.21 16.62 10.32
C GLY A 30 -11.26 15.58 10.75
N LEU A 31 -11.70 14.73 9.79
CA LEU A 31 -12.64 13.64 10.01
C LEU A 31 -11.97 12.27 10.23
N LEU A 32 -10.65 12.22 10.46
CA LEU A 32 -9.89 10.98 10.55
C LEU A 32 -10.45 10.01 11.62
N HIS A 33 -10.95 10.53 12.74
CA HIS A 33 -11.60 9.71 13.78
C HIS A 33 -12.88 9.03 13.29
N VAL A 34 -13.69 9.72 12.46
CA VAL A 34 -14.88 9.14 11.82
C VAL A 34 -14.47 8.08 10.80
N ILE A 35 -13.48 8.41 9.97
CA ILE A 35 -12.92 7.49 8.96
C ILE A 35 -12.40 6.22 9.63
N ALA A 36 -11.64 6.34 10.72
CA ALA A 36 -11.14 5.20 11.49
C ALA A 36 -12.26 4.36 12.09
N PHE A 37 -13.29 5.00 12.64
CA PHE A 37 -14.46 4.30 13.16
C PHE A 37 -15.21 3.52 12.07
N ILE A 38 -15.42 4.13 10.90
CA ILE A 38 -16.08 3.47 9.77
C ILE A 38 -15.23 2.31 9.26
N ALA A 39 -13.92 2.50 9.07
CA ALA A 39 -13.00 1.44 8.62
C ALA A 39 -13.01 0.24 9.58
N ALA A 40 -12.96 0.48 10.88
CA ALA A 40 -13.06 -0.57 11.89
C ALA A 40 -14.45 -1.23 11.93
N SER A 41 -15.52 -0.46 11.68
CA SER A 41 -16.88 -0.97 11.60
C SER A 41 -17.09 -1.88 10.38
N ASP A 42 -16.55 -1.50 9.22
CA ASP A 42 -16.58 -2.30 7.99
C ASP A 42 -15.89 -3.65 8.19
N LEU A 43 -14.74 -3.66 8.88
CA LEU A 43 -14.05 -4.89 9.23
C LEU A 43 -14.89 -5.76 10.15
N ARG A 44 -15.48 -5.19 11.21
CA ARG A 44 -16.35 -5.91 12.12
C ARG A 44 -17.59 -6.46 11.39
N ALA A 45 -18.19 -5.68 10.49
CA ALA A 45 -19.34 -6.09 9.70
C ALA A 45 -19.02 -7.28 8.78
N ARG A 46 -17.82 -7.28 8.15
CA ARG A 46 -17.35 -8.39 7.31
C ARG A 46 -17.28 -9.72 8.05
N TYR A 47 -16.87 -9.67 9.32
CA TYR A 47 -16.69 -10.87 10.14
C TYR A 47 -17.86 -11.13 11.10
N ARG A 48 -18.96 -10.40 10.96
CA ARG A 48 -20.18 -10.63 11.74
C ARG A 48 -20.66 -12.05 11.51
N ARG A 49 -20.89 -12.80 12.57
CA ARG A 49 -21.25 -14.24 12.58
C ARG A 49 -20.08 -15.18 12.25
N SER A 50 -18.83 -14.71 12.20
CA SER A 50 -17.65 -15.56 12.09
C SER A 50 -17.12 -15.93 13.47
N VAL A 51 -16.75 -17.21 13.68
CA VAL A 51 -16.20 -17.70 14.96
C VAL A 51 -14.81 -17.12 15.22
N LEU A 52 -13.96 -17.08 14.19
CA LEU A 52 -12.56 -16.61 14.30
C LEU A 52 -12.41 -15.14 13.90
N GLY A 53 -13.45 -14.51 13.35
CA GLY A 53 -13.38 -13.11 12.95
C GLY A 53 -12.24 -12.80 11.99
N PRO A 54 -11.49 -11.69 12.19
CA PRO A 54 -10.33 -11.31 11.37
C PRO A 54 -9.20 -12.33 11.37
N PHE A 55 -9.12 -13.21 12.38
CA PHE A 55 -8.09 -14.24 12.47
C PHE A 55 -8.11 -15.27 11.33
N TRP A 56 -9.19 -15.36 10.56
CA TRP A 56 -9.19 -16.17 9.33
C TRP A 56 -8.14 -15.69 8.33
N MET A 57 -7.93 -14.38 8.21
CA MET A 57 -6.87 -13.84 7.36
C MET A 57 -5.49 -14.20 7.90
N THR A 58 -5.30 -14.05 9.21
CA THR A 58 -4.06 -14.40 9.91
C THR A 58 -3.74 -15.89 9.75
N LEU A 59 -4.75 -16.75 9.89
CA LEU A 59 -4.60 -18.19 9.70
C LEU A 59 -4.24 -18.55 8.26
N GLY A 60 -4.87 -17.89 7.27
CA GLY A 60 -4.54 -18.05 5.85
C GLY A 60 -3.09 -17.64 5.55
N THR A 61 -2.64 -16.52 6.13
CA THR A 61 -1.25 -16.08 6.00
C THR A 61 -0.27 -17.06 6.68
N ALA A 62 -0.61 -17.55 7.87
CA ALA A 62 0.19 -18.56 8.58
C ALA A 62 0.29 -19.86 7.78
N ALA A 63 -0.82 -20.38 7.26
CA ALA A 63 -0.85 -21.56 6.42
C ALA A 63 -0.05 -21.38 5.12
N GLY A 64 -0.19 -20.21 4.46
CA GLY A 64 0.60 -19.86 3.28
C GLY A 64 2.10 -19.79 3.59
N THR A 65 2.48 -19.13 4.69
CA THR A 65 3.88 -19.05 5.15
C THR A 65 4.46 -20.43 5.44
N LEU A 66 3.74 -21.28 6.17
CA LEU A 66 4.20 -22.63 6.50
C LEU A 66 4.27 -23.51 5.23
N GLY A 67 3.20 -23.55 4.43
CA GLY A 67 3.15 -24.38 3.23
C GLY A 67 4.20 -23.98 2.19
N LEU A 68 4.22 -22.71 1.80
CA LEU A 68 5.21 -22.20 0.85
C LEU A 68 6.62 -22.19 1.45
N GLY A 69 6.75 -21.82 2.72
CA GLY A 69 8.03 -21.77 3.42
C GLY A 69 8.73 -23.15 3.46
N LEU A 70 7.99 -24.21 3.75
CA LEU A 70 8.52 -25.57 3.77
C LEU A 70 8.85 -26.05 2.35
N VAL A 71 7.90 -25.96 1.42
CA VAL A 71 8.07 -26.48 0.05
C VAL A 71 9.19 -25.74 -0.68
N TRP A 72 9.19 -24.41 -0.64
CA TRP A 72 10.17 -23.63 -1.40
C TRP A 72 11.56 -23.64 -0.77
N SER A 73 11.69 -23.72 0.57
CA SER A 73 13.01 -23.87 1.20
C SER A 73 13.71 -25.15 0.73
N GLU A 74 12.98 -26.27 0.63
CA GLU A 74 13.52 -27.53 0.11
C GLU A 74 13.81 -27.44 -1.40
N LEU A 75 12.87 -26.92 -2.18
CA LEU A 75 13.01 -26.81 -3.64
C LEU A 75 14.19 -25.94 -4.05
N LEU A 76 14.35 -24.80 -3.38
CA LEU A 76 15.42 -23.84 -3.67
C LEU A 76 16.71 -24.12 -2.89
N ARG A 77 16.71 -25.16 -2.05
CA ARG A 77 17.84 -25.53 -1.16
C ARG A 77 18.32 -24.36 -0.32
N MET A 78 17.37 -23.57 0.19
CA MET A 78 17.64 -22.39 1.01
C MET A 78 17.51 -22.73 2.49
N GLU A 79 18.32 -22.05 3.32
CA GLU A 79 18.20 -22.19 4.75
C GLU A 79 16.86 -21.61 5.25
N ARG A 80 16.08 -22.46 5.95
CA ARG A 80 14.74 -22.11 6.45
C ARG A 80 14.76 -20.91 7.36
N ALA A 81 15.81 -20.77 8.18
CA ALA A 81 15.95 -19.69 9.14
C ALA A 81 16.04 -18.29 8.48
N SER A 82 16.59 -18.19 7.27
CA SER A 82 16.65 -16.94 6.53
C SER A 82 15.45 -16.78 5.57
N PHE A 83 15.00 -17.87 4.96
CA PHE A 83 13.98 -17.85 3.93
C PHE A 83 12.57 -17.60 4.49
N VAL A 84 12.15 -18.34 5.53
CA VAL A 84 10.77 -18.26 6.05
C VAL A 84 10.42 -16.89 6.61
N PRO A 85 11.27 -16.21 7.40
CA PRO A 85 10.99 -14.84 7.85
C PRO A 85 10.87 -13.85 6.68
N SER A 86 11.75 -13.96 5.68
CA SER A 86 11.72 -13.11 4.49
C SER A 86 10.44 -13.30 3.67
N LEU A 87 10.05 -14.56 3.44
CA LEU A 87 8.80 -14.93 2.76
C LEU A 87 7.58 -14.39 3.51
N THR A 88 7.55 -14.54 4.84
CA THR A 88 6.44 -14.04 5.67
C THR A 88 6.27 -12.53 5.52
N CYS A 89 7.36 -11.77 5.61
CA CYS A 89 7.35 -10.32 5.37
C CYS A 89 6.81 -10.02 3.98
N GLY A 90 7.32 -10.70 2.94
CA GLY A 90 6.89 -10.51 1.56
C GLY A 90 5.39 -10.75 1.36
N LEU A 91 4.86 -11.86 1.91
CA LEU A 91 3.43 -12.20 1.80
C LEU A 91 2.52 -11.18 2.49
N ILE A 92 2.87 -10.77 3.72
CA ILE A 92 2.07 -9.80 4.48
C ILE A 92 2.08 -8.43 3.80
N LEU A 93 3.24 -7.99 3.31
CA LEU A 93 3.37 -6.72 2.59
C LEU A 93 2.66 -6.77 1.24
N TRP A 94 2.76 -7.89 0.52
CA TRP A 94 2.04 -8.06 -0.74
C TRP A 94 0.52 -8.00 -0.55
N GLN A 95 -0.02 -8.60 0.51
CA GLN A 95 -1.45 -8.50 0.83
C GLN A 95 -1.88 -7.06 1.09
N LEU A 96 -1.07 -6.27 1.78
CA LEU A 96 -1.33 -4.85 2.00
C LEU A 96 -1.34 -4.08 0.67
N LEU A 97 -0.30 -4.24 -0.15
CA LEU A 97 -0.13 -3.51 -1.42
C LEU A 97 -1.22 -3.89 -2.44
N SER A 98 -1.35 -5.19 -2.72
CA SER A 98 -2.32 -5.69 -3.70
C SER A 98 -3.77 -5.43 -3.27
N GLY A 99 -4.07 -5.58 -1.98
CA GLY A 99 -5.39 -5.28 -1.44
C GLY A 99 -5.77 -3.81 -1.61
N CYS A 100 -4.87 -2.88 -1.28
CA CYS A 100 -5.10 -1.45 -1.50
C CYS A 100 -5.30 -1.13 -2.99
N ILE A 101 -4.47 -1.69 -3.88
CA ILE A 101 -4.52 -1.40 -5.31
C ILE A 101 -5.82 -1.91 -5.93
N LEU A 102 -6.16 -3.17 -5.70
CA LEU A 102 -7.36 -3.77 -6.28
C LEU A 102 -8.64 -3.10 -5.77
N GLU A 103 -8.75 -2.88 -4.46
CA GLU A 103 -9.94 -2.27 -3.90
C GLU A 103 -10.09 -0.79 -4.29
N SER A 104 -8.97 -0.07 -4.52
CA SER A 104 -8.99 1.33 -4.97
C SER A 104 -9.80 1.52 -6.23
N THR A 105 -9.70 0.63 -7.21
CA THR A 105 -10.39 0.75 -8.50
C THR A 105 -11.90 0.78 -8.37
N THR A 106 -12.43 0.17 -7.32
CA THR A 106 -13.87 0.02 -7.08
C THR A 106 -14.42 0.95 -6.00
N THR A 107 -13.54 1.64 -5.28
CA THR A 107 -13.88 2.39 -4.05
C THR A 107 -14.97 3.44 -4.29
N TYR A 108 -14.87 4.24 -5.34
CA TYR A 108 -15.85 5.30 -5.58
C TYR A 108 -17.20 4.76 -6.06
N TRP A 109 -17.22 3.82 -6.98
CA TRP A 109 -18.51 3.33 -7.49
C TRP A 109 -19.24 2.44 -6.47
N ARG A 110 -18.52 1.73 -5.59
CA ARG A 110 -19.15 1.02 -4.46
C ARG A 110 -19.81 1.97 -3.46
N GLN A 111 -19.28 3.18 -3.33
CA GLN A 111 -19.82 4.22 -2.46
C GLN A 111 -20.58 5.31 -3.24
N ALA A 112 -20.97 5.06 -4.49
CA ALA A 112 -21.61 6.04 -5.37
C ALA A 112 -22.88 6.64 -4.75
N ALA A 113 -23.73 5.83 -4.12
CA ALA A 113 -24.94 6.30 -3.45
C ALA A 113 -24.61 7.29 -2.31
N LEU A 114 -23.55 7.03 -1.55
CA LEU A 114 -23.12 7.91 -0.47
C LEU A 114 -22.57 9.24 -1.02
N ILE A 115 -21.70 9.15 -2.04
CA ILE A 115 -21.07 10.31 -2.69
C ILE A 115 -22.10 11.24 -3.34
N ARG A 116 -23.18 10.67 -3.91
CA ARG A 116 -24.24 11.46 -4.57
C ARG A 116 -25.18 12.14 -3.59
N ASN A 117 -25.44 11.53 -2.42
CA ASN A 117 -26.48 11.96 -1.50
C ASN A 117 -25.97 12.74 -0.29
N ILE A 118 -24.67 12.63 0.03
CA ILE A 118 -24.07 13.26 1.21
C ILE A 118 -22.90 14.12 0.79
N SER A 119 -22.87 15.35 1.29
CA SER A 119 -21.74 16.24 1.11
C SER A 119 -20.58 15.79 2.02
N MET A 120 -19.61 15.09 1.43
CA MET A 120 -18.42 14.60 2.13
C MET A 120 -17.16 14.82 1.28
N PRO A 121 -15.96 14.88 1.90
CA PRO A 121 -14.71 14.94 1.16
C PRO A 121 -14.57 13.73 0.24
N LEU A 122 -14.23 13.96 -1.04
CA LEU A 122 -14.03 12.87 -2.00
C LEU A 122 -12.78 12.03 -1.68
N SER A 123 -11.83 12.57 -0.94
CA SER A 123 -10.66 11.82 -0.44
C SER A 123 -11.00 10.86 0.72
N MET A 124 -12.16 11.01 1.36
CA MET A 124 -12.56 10.18 2.52
C MET A 124 -12.65 8.68 2.19
N PRO A 125 -13.33 8.20 1.11
CA PRO A 125 -13.42 6.78 0.79
C PRO A 125 -12.06 6.11 0.53
N PRO A 126 -11.13 6.68 -0.27
CA PRO A 126 -9.79 6.11 -0.43
C PRO A 126 -8.99 6.03 0.88
N ILE A 127 -9.06 7.06 1.74
CA ILE A 127 -8.39 7.05 3.05
C ILE A 127 -8.96 5.94 3.94
N GLN A 128 -10.29 5.82 4.01
CA GLN A 128 -10.98 4.76 4.75
C GLN A 128 -10.54 3.36 4.29
N MET A 129 -10.44 3.16 2.98
CA MET A 129 -10.03 1.89 2.39
C MET A 129 -8.58 1.56 2.74
N VAL A 130 -7.64 2.52 2.60
CA VAL A 130 -6.23 2.31 2.99
C VAL A 130 -6.13 2.01 4.48
N LEU A 131 -6.85 2.74 5.33
CA LEU A 131 -6.85 2.49 6.78
C LEU A 131 -7.38 1.08 7.12
N LYS A 132 -8.41 0.61 6.43
CA LYS A 132 -8.92 -0.76 6.57
C LYS A 132 -7.82 -1.80 6.25
N HIS A 133 -7.06 -1.60 5.17
CA HIS A 133 -5.94 -2.49 4.82
C HIS A 133 -4.77 -2.41 5.80
N LEU A 134 -4.49 -1.24 6.37
CA LEU A 134 -3.50 -1.10 7.44
C LEU A 134 -3.92 -1.84 8.72
N ILE A 135 -5.22 -1.83 9.07
CA ILE A 135 -5.73 -2.63 10.17
C ILE A 135 -5.60 -4.13 9.86
N ASN A 136 -5.89 -4.57 8.63
CA ASN A 136 -5.67 -5.96 8.20
C ASN A 136 -4.18 -6.34 8.28
N PHE A 137 -3.28 -5.44 7.86
CA PHE A 137 -1.84 -5.64 8.00
C PHE A 137 -1.45 -5.84 9.46
N ALA A 138 -1.97 -5.02 10.38
CA ALA A 138 -1.73 -5.15 11.81
C ALA A 138 -2.22 -6.51 12.36
N HIS A 139 -3.34 -7.04 11.87
CA HIS A 139 -3.82 -8.39 12.24
C HIS A 139 -2.92 -9.52 11.73
N ASN A 140 -2.08 -9.30 10.73
CA ASN A 140 -1.11 -10.28 10.23
C ASN A 140 0.24 -10.20 10.97
N LEU A 141 0.53 -9.12 11.71
CA LEU A 141 1.78 -8.98 12.48
C LEU A 141 2.01 -10.10 13.52
N PRO A 142 0.99 -10.68 14.18
CA PRO A 142 1.19 -11.84 15.05
C PRO A 142 1.83 -13.04 14.35
N VAL A 143 1.55 -13.29 13.05
CA VAL A 143 2.21 -14.34 12.27
C VAL A 143 3.70 -14.02 12.12
N LEU A 144 4.02 -12.78 11.75
CA LEU A 144 5.41 -12.35 11.65
C LEU A 144 6.12 -12.47 12.99
N LEU A 145 5.49 -12.05 14.09
CA LEU A 145 6.06 -12.17 15.44
C LEU A 145 6.34 -13.62 15.80
N ALA A 146 5.41 -14.54 15.51
CA ALA A 146 5.61 -15.97 15.75
C ALA A 146 6.81 -16.49 14.94
N VAL A 147 6.93 -16.11 13.66
CA VAL A 147 8.07 -16.50 12.82
C VAL A 147 9.38 -15.91 13.30
N VAL A 148 9.41 -14.64 13.70
CA VAL A 148 10.60 -13.98 14.30
C VAL A 148 11.08 -14.72 15.54
N LEU A 149 10.16 -15.14 16.41
CA LEU A 149 10.49 -15.89 17.63
C LEU A 149 10.91 -17.35 17.33
N MET A 150 10.33 -17.99 16.32
CA MET A 150 10.66 -19.39 15.97
C MET A 150 12.02 -19.53 15.28
N PHE A 151 12.46 -18.50 14.56
CA PHE A 151 13.69 -18.52 13.77
C PHE A 151 14.79 -17.60 14.33
N ASP A 152 14.64 -17.13 15.59
CA ASP A 152 15.61 -16.28 16.29
C ASP A 152 16.07 -15.06 15.45
N VAL A 153 15.14 -14.44 14.72
CA VAL A 153 15.46 -13.26 13.92
C VAL A 153 15.86 -12.10 14.86
N PRO A 154 17.02 -11.46 14.63
CA PRO A 154 17.51 -10.44 15.54
C PRO A 154 16.61 -9.20 15.56
N VAL A 155 16.01 -8.93 16.70
CA VAL A 155 15.27 -7.67 16.94
C VAL A 155 16.28 -6.63 17.41
N THR A 156 16.58 -5.65 16.58
CA THR A 156 17.59 -4.64 16.82
C THR A 156 16.97 -3.23 16.92
N ARG A 157 17.77 -2.22 17.20
CA ARG A 157 17.30 -0.82 17.18
C ARG A 157 16.81 -0.41 15.78
N THR A 158 17.32 -1.03 14.73
CA THR A 158 16.86 -0.78 13.35
C THR A 158 15.44 -1.26 13.10
N THR A 159 14.92 -2.22 13.90
CA THR A 159 13.51 -2.65 13.82
C THR A 159 12.55 -1.49 14.13
N LEU A 160 12.96 -0.50 14.93
CA LEU A 160 12.16 0.72 15.17
C LEU A 160 11.96 1.56 13.90
N LEU A 161 12.84 1.42 12.90
CA LEU A 161 12.66 2.07 11.60
C LEU A 161 11.46 1.52 10.84
N ALA A 162 10.90 0.36 11.22
CA ALA A 162 9.67 -0.15 10.62
C ALA A 162 8.51 0.86 10.73
N LEU A 163 8.45 1.66 11.81
CA LEU A 163 7.39 2.64 11.98
C LEU A 163 7.47 3.80 10.96
N PRO A 164 8.58 4.54 10.81
CA PRO A 164 8.69 5.56 9.77
C PRO A 164 8.62 4.97 8.35
N CYS A 165 9.14 3.77 8.12
CA CYS A 165 8.99 3.09 6.84
C CYS A 165 7.52 2.77 6.53
N LEU A 166 6.75 2.30 7.52
CA LEU A 166 5.31 2.06 7.36
C LEU A 166 4.54 3.35 7.04
N LEU A 167 4.91 4.47 7.67
CA LEU A 167 4.32 5.76 7.36
C LEU A 167 4.60 6.18 5.91
N LEU A 168 5.82 5.95 5.42
CA LEU A 168 6.18 6.23 4.03
C LEU A 168 5.44 5.31 3.04
N VAL A 169 5.31 4.01 3.36
CA VAL A 169 4.48 3.07 2.57
C VAL A 169 3.02 3.51 2.57
N ALA A 170 2.45 3.85 3.73
CA ALA A 170 1.07 4.33 3.83
C ALA A 170 0.85 5.61 3.03
N ALA A 171 1.79 6.56 3.06
CA ALA A 171 1.75 7.78 2.26
C ALA A 171 1.76 7.49 0.75
N ASN A 172 2.54 6.48 0.31
CA ASN A 172 2.54 5.98 -1.07
C ASN A 172 1.21 5.30 -1.42
N LEU A 173 0.66 4.50 -0.55
CA LEU A 173 -0.64 3.86 -0.78
C LEU A 173 -1.79 4.86 -0.85
N LEU A 174 -1.74 5.95 -0.09
CA LEU A 174 -2.79 6.97 -0.07
C LEU A 174 -2.90 7.73 -1.40
N TRP A 175 -1.78 8.21 -1.97
CA TRP A 175 -1.86 8.89 -3.27
C TRP A 175 -2.26 7.92 -4.38
N LEU A 176 -1.74 6.68 -4.34
CA LEU A 176 -2.06 5.65 -5.32
C LEU A 176 -3.54 5.26 -5.23
N ALA A 177 -4.07 5.08 -4.01
CA ALA A 177 -5.48 4.80 -3.77
C ALA A 177 -6.39 5.90 -4.30
N LEU A 178 -6.07 7.16 -4.04
CA LEU A 178 -6.85 8.28 -4.55
C LEU A 178 -6.80 8.36 -6.08
N LEU A 179 -5.62 8.16 -6.68
CA LEU A 179 -5.44 8.13 -8.12
C LEU A 179 -6.24 7.00 -8.78
N LEU A 180 -6.08 5.77 -8.28
CA LEU A 180 -6.77 4.60 -8.82
C LEU A 180 -8.28 4.66 -8.61
N SER A 181 -8.75 5.24 -7.51
CA SER A 181 -10.19 5.46 -7.29
C SER A 181 -10.79 6.41 -8.34
N MET A 182 -10.07 7.49 -8.68
CA MET A 182 -10.49 8.40 -9.77
C MET A 182 -10.49 7.72 -11.13
N LEU A 183 -9.43 6.95 -11.42
CA LEU A 183 -9.33 6.22 -12.69
C LEU A 183 -10.38 5.13 -12.78
N GLY A 184 -10.62 4.36 -11.72
CA GLY A 184 -11.65 3.33 -11.65
C GLY A 184 -13.08 3.88 -11.76
N ALA A 185 -13.35 5.08 -11.23
CA ALA A 185 -14.62 5.75 -11.44
C ALA A 185 -14.88 6.07 -12.92
N ARG A 186 -13.82 6.37 -13.70
CA ARG A 186 -13.91 6.69 -15.12
C ARG A 186 -13.85 5.46 -16.01
N PHE A 187 -12.97 4.50 -15.68
CA PHE A 187 -12.66 3.31 -16.48
C PHE A 187 -12.91 2.06 -15.63
N ARG A 188 -14.08 1.45 -15.79
CA ARG A 188 -14.48 0.27 -15.01
C ARG A 188 -13.63 -0.97 -15.28
N ASP A 189 -13.04 -1.05 -16.48
CA ASP A 189 -12.19 -2.16 -16.89
C ASP A 189 -10.86 -2.22 -16.10
N LEU A 190 -10.49 -1.13 -15.42
CA LEU A 190 -9.27 -1.05 -14.63
C LEU A 190 -9.21 -2.13 -13.53
N GLU A 191 -10.36 -2.49 -12.95
CA GLU A 191 -10.47 -3.57 -11.97
C GLU A 191 -10.00 -4.91 -12.57
N TYR A 192 -10.47 -5.24 -13.77
CA TYR A 192 -10.12 -6.49 -14.45
C TYR A 192 -8.66 -6.51 -14.90
N VAL A 193 -8.16 -5.39 -15.44
CA VAL A 193 -6.75 -5.26 -15.86
C VAL A 193 -5.81 -5.45 -14.67
N LEU A 194 -6.05 -4.75 -13.57
CA LEU A 194 -5.22 -4.90 -12.36
C LEU A 194 -5.42 -6.27 -11.72
N GLY A 195 -6.65 -6.82 -11.72
CA GLY A 195 -6.92 -8.17 -11.22
C GLY A 195 -6.10 -9.23 -11.95
N ALA A 196 -5.95 -9.12 -13.27
CA ALA A 196 -5.11 -10.01 -14.06
C ALA A 196 -3.60 -9.74 -13.90
N ALA A 197 -3.22 -8.47 -13.69
CA ALA A 197 -1.80 -8.09 -13.57
C ALA A 197 -1.21 -8.42 -12.18
N MET A 198 -1.99 -8.35 -11.10
CA MET A 198 -1.48 -8.55 -9.73
C MET A 198 -0.80 -9.90 -9.50
N PRO A 199 -1.31 -11.05 -9.96
CA PRO A 199 -0.61 -12.33 -9.82
C PRO A 199 0.76 -12.33 -10.52
N LEU A 200 0.87 -11.74 -11.71
CA LEU A 200 2.13 -11.61 -12.43
C LEU A 200 3.11 -10.70 -11.68
N LEU A 201 2.63 -9.56 -11.20
CA LEU A 201 3.42 -8.61 -10.42
C LEU A 201 3.91 -9.21 -9.11
N MET A 202 3.18 -10.15 -8.51
CA MET A 202 3.60 -10.87 -7.31
C MET A 202 4.89 -11.68 -7.56
N PHE A 203 4.99 -12.35 -8.70
CA PHE A 203 6.19 -13.11 -9.08
C PHE A 203 7.34 -12.21 -9.54
N LEU A 204 7.02 -11.08 -10.18
CA LEU A 204 8.00 -10.08 -10.62
C LEU A 204 8.52 -9.22 -9.45
N SER A 205 7.84 -9.25 -8.31
CA SER A 205 8.25 -8.53 -7.09
C SER A 205 8.97 -9.48 -6.13
N PRO A 206 9.87 -9.01 -5.28
CA PRO A 206 10.60 -9.85 -4.35
C PRO A 206 9.72 -10.32 -3.17
N VAL A 207 8.58 -10.96 -3.48
CA VAL A 207 7.69 -11.52 -2.46
C VAL A 207 8.22 -12.85 -1.97
N PHE A 208 8.57 -13.75 -2.92
CA PHE A 208 9.01 -15.11 -2.65
C PHE A 208 10.53 -15.26 -2.53
N TYR A 209 11.29 -14.23 -2.88
CA TYR A 209 12.75 -14.25 -2.89
C TYR A 209 13.31 -12.93 -2.38
N ARG A 210 14.60 -12.90 -2.12
CA ARG A 210 15.32 -11.65 -1.83
C ARG A 210 16.12 -11.24 -3.06
N PRO A 211 16.22 -9.93 -3.35
CA PRO A 211 17.05 -9.43 -4.47
C PRO A 211 18.48 -9.95 -4.43
N ASP A 212 19.05 -10.09 -3.24
CA ASP A 212 20.43 -10.54 -2.99
C ASP A 212 20.71 -11.97 -3.50
N TYR A 213 19.68 -12.77 -3.75
CA TYR A 213 19.83 -14.17 -4.23
C TYR A 213 19.83 -14.31 -5.75
N LEU A 214 19.63 -13.22 -6.49
CA LEU A 214 19.55 -13.26 -7.96
C LEU A 214 20.81 -12.67 -8.59
N PRO A 215 21.71 -13.50 -9.19
CA PRO A 215 23.01 -13.04 -9.67
C PRO A 215 22.95 -12.15 -10.94
N PHE A 216 21.89 -12.27 -11.75
CA PHE A 216 21.83 -11.65 -13.08
C PHE A 216 20.69 -10.66 -13.31
N SER A 217 19.75 -10.54 -12.41
CA SER A 217 18.51 -9.77 -12.63
C SER A 217 18.18 -8.77 -11.53
N ALA A 218 19.14 -8.52 -10.63
CA ALA A 218 18.94 -7.57 -9.53
C ALA A 218 18.50 -6.18 -10.03
N GLU A 219 19.03 -5.71 -11.16
CA GLU A 219 18.66 -4.43 -11.74
C GLU A 219 17.19 -4.37 -12.19
N PHE A 220 16.68 -5.43 -12.82
CA PHE A 220 15.28 -5.50 -13.26
C PHE A 220 14.29 -5.43 -12.10
N ILE A 221 14.63 -6.01 -10.95
CA ILE A 221 13.80 -5.98 -9.76
C ILE A 221 13.62 -4.54 -9.26
N TRP A 222 14.67 -3.74 -9.36
CA TRP A 222 14.65 -2.35 -8.91
C TRP A 222 13.93 -1.38 -9.87
N PHE A 223 13.60 -1.77 -11.10
CA PHE A 223 12.66 -1.01 -11.95
C PHE A 223 11.20 -1.17 -11.47
N ASN A 224 10.89 -2.20 -10.70
CA ASN A 224 9.57 -2.43 -10.19
C ASN A 224 9.32 -1.60 -8.90
N PRO A 225 8.36 -0.66 -8.88
CA PRO A 225 8.09 0.16 -7.69
C PRO A 225 7.62 -0.67 -6.48
N PHE A 226 6.98 -1.83 -6.70
CA PHE A 226 6.59 -2.73 -5.62
C PHE A 226 7.79 -3.30 -4.86
N SER A 227 8.89 -3.54 -5.56
CA SER A 227 10.12 -4.01 -4.93
C SER A 227 10.63 -3.02 -3.89
N HIS A 228 10.62 -1.74 -4.22
CA HIS A 228 11.04 -0.70 -3.29
C HIS A 228 10.10 -0.58 -2.08
N LEU A 229 8.79 -0.73 -2.26
CA LEU A 229 7.82 -0.69 -1.17
C LEU A 229 7.95 -1.90 -0.24
N ILE A 230 8.17 -3.10 -0.80
CA ILE A 230 8.34 -4.33 -0.02
C ILE A 230 9.66 -4.27 0.75
N GLU A 231 10.77 -3.95 0.07
CA GLU A 231 12.08 -3.93 0.71
C GLU A 231 12.20 -2.82 1.75
N LEU A 232 11.57 -1.66 1.55
CA LEU A 232 11.55 -0.58 2.54
C LEU A 232 11.08 -1.08 3.93
N MET A 233 10.11 -2.00 3.95
CA MET A 233 9.57 -2.56 5.19
C MET A 233 10.26 -3.85 5.62
N ARG A 234 10.70 -4.68 4.66
CA ARG A 234 11.32 -5.98 4.97
C ARG A 234 12.61 -5.81 5.75
N TYR A 235 13.48 -4.88 5.35
CA TYR A 235 14.75 -4.66 6.04
C TYR A 235 14.57 -4.41 7.54
N PRO A 236 13.81 -3.39 7.99
CA PRO A 236 13.66 -3.14 9.42
C PRO A 236 12.90 -4.24 10.17
N LEU A 237 11.94 -4.91 9.53
CA LEU A 237 11.22 -6.04 10.13
C LEU A 237 12.13 -7.25 10.37
N LEU A 238 13.21 -7.39 9.59
CA LEU A 238 14.24 -8.43 9.77
C LEU A 238 15.50 -7.92 10.49
N GLY A 239 15.41 -6.78 11.18
CA GLY A 239 16.48 -6.27 12.02
C GLY A 239 17.62 -5.54 11.29
N ALA A 240 17.46 -5.21 10.01
CA ALA A 240 18.45 -4.48 9.20
C ALA A 240 17.95 -3.07 8.84
N ALA A 241 18.86 -2.15 8.51
CA ALA A 241 18.48 -0.84 7.99
C ALA A 241 18.21 -0.91 6.47
N PRO A 242 17.15 -0.26 5.96
CA PRO A 242 16.91 -0.22 4.53
C PRO A 242 18.02 0.56 3.82
N PRO A 243 18.47 0.12 2.64
CA PRO A 243 19.44 0.85 1.84
C PRO A 243 18.96 2.25 1.49
N GLY A 244 19.89 3.23 1.48
CA GLY A 244 19.52 4.64 1.24
C GLY A 244 18.81 4.87 -0.10
N PHE A 245 19.19 4.13 -1.16
CA PHE A 245 18.54 4.24 -2.45
C PHE A 245 17.07 3.75 -2.42
N VAL A 246 16.74 2.73 -1.61
CA VAL A 246 15.36 2.25 -1.42
C VAL A 246 14.51 3.32 -0.76
N VAL A 247 15.04 3.95 0.30
CA VAL A 247 14.35 5.05 1.00
C VAL A 247 14.16 6.24 0.06
N LEU A 248 15.21 6.63 -0.66
CA LEU A 248 15.16 7.76 -1.60
C LEU A 248 14.14 7.51 -2.72
N THR A 249 14.15 6.34 -3.34
CA THR A 249 13.19 5.99 -4.41
C THR A 249 11.76 6.04 -3.90
N ASN A 250 11.47 5.49 -2.71
CA ASN A 250 10.13 5.55 -2.10
C ASN A 250 9.72 6.99 -1.77
N ALA A 251 10.64 7.84 -1.33
CA ALA A 251 10.37 9.26 -1.08
C ALA A 251 10.08 10.02 -2.37
N LEU A 252 10.83 9.75 -3.44
CA LEU A 252 10.60 10.35 -4.76
C LEU A 252 9.29 9.88 -5.39
N LEU A 253 8.97 8.59 -5.28
CA LEU A 253 7.66 8.03 -5.69
C LEU A 253 6.51 8.68 -4.93
N CYS A 254 6.68 8.88 -3.62
CA CYS A 254 5.68 9.54 -2.79
C CYS A 254 5.48 10.98 -3.24
N LEU A 255 6.56 11.75 -3.39
CA LEU A 255 6.48 13.16 -3.80
C LEU A 255 5.88 13.30 -5.20
N GLY A 256 6.39 12.57 -6.18
CA GLY A 256 5.89 12.59 -7.57
C GLY A 256 4.45 12.10 -7.67
N GLY A 257 4.11 11.03 -6.94
CA GLY A 257 2.76 10.48 -6.89
C GLY A 257 1.74 11.47 -6.30
N TRP A 258 2.07 12.15 -5.20
CA TRP A 258 1.21 13.20 -4.64
C TRP A 258 1.05 14.40 -5.57
N ILE A 259 2.12 14.87 -6.22
CA ILE A 259 2.04 15.97 -7.19
C ILE A 259 1.09 15.60 -8.34
N LEU A 260 1.27 14.41 -8.94
CA LEU A 260 0.42 13.92 -10.03
C LEU A 260 -1.05 13.78 -9.58
N THR A 261 -1.26 13.14 -8.43
CA THR A 261 -2.61 12.87 -7.90
C THR A 261 -3.35 14.15 -7.56
N LEU A 262 -2.70 15.10 -6.88
CA LEU A 262 -3.31 16.39 -6.54
C LEU A 262 -3.61 17.22 -7.79
N TRP A 263 -2.71 17.21 -8.77
CA TRP A 263 -2.96 17.87 -10.06
C TRP A 263 -4.19 17.30 -10.76
N LEU A 264 -4.28 15.98 -10.88
CA LEU A 264 -5.42 15.31 -11.50
C LEU A 264 -6.71 15.50 -10.69
N PHE A 265 -6.64 15.43 -9.38
CA PHE A 265 -7.77 15.61 -8.48
C PHE A 265 -8.32 17.03 -8.57
N ASN A 266 -7.47 18.07 -8.58
CA ASN A 266 -7.91 19.45 -8.82
C ASN A 266 -8.61 19.61 -10.17
N ALA A 267 -8.08 18.95 -11.22
CA ALA A 267 -8.63 19.07 -12.57
C ALA A 267 -9.96 18.30 -12.77
N LYS A 268 -10.18 17.21 -12.05
CA LYS A 268 -11.27 16.24 -12.37
C LYS A 268 -12.26 16.02 -11.23
N ARG A 269 -12.04 16.50 -10.00
CA ARG A 269 -12.90 16.24 -8.84
C ARG A 269 -14.39 16.53 -9.09
N ASN A 270 -14.71 17.62 -9.76
CA ASN A 270 -16.09 18.01 -10.05
C ASN A 270 -16.78 17.05 -11.04
N ARG A 271 -16.02 16.23 -11.77
CA ARG A 271 -16.55 15.26 -12.73
C ARG A 271 -16.76 13.87 -12.10
N ILE A 272 -16.20 13.60 -10.94
CA ILE A 272 -16.27 12.27 -10.31
C ILE A 272 -17.74 11.87 -10.08
N ALA A 273 -18.57 12.76 -9.55
CA ALA A 273 -19.98 12.49 -9.32
C ALA A 273 -20.77 12.16 -10.61
N TYR A 274 -20.33 12.65 -11.77
CA TYR A 274 -20.95 12.34 -13.06
C TYR A 274 -20.47 11.01 -13.64
N TRP A 275 -19.31 10.50 -13.23
CA TRP A 275 -18.78 9.21 -13.68
C TRP A 275 -19.37 8.03 -12.90
N LEU A 276 -19.92 8.29 -11.72
CA LEU A 276 -20.53 7.30 -10.84
C LEU A 276 -22.00 7.05 -11.21
#